data_51fdbe5cfe2c87d9d29ed69b74e55add
#
_entry.id   51fdbe5cfe2c87d9d29ed69b74e55add
#
_cell.length_a   1.000
_cell.length_b   1.000
_cell.length_c   1.000
_cell.angle_alpha   90.00
_cell.angle_beta   90.00
_cell.angle_gamma   90.00
#
_symmetry.space_group_name_H-M   'P 1'
#
loop_
_entity.id
_entity.type
_entity.pdbx_description
1 polymer ?
#
loop_
_entity_poly.entity_id
_entity_poly.type
_entity_poly.pdbx_seq_one_letter_code
_entity_poly.pdbx_strand_id
1 'polypeptide(L)'
;SASASEIVAGALQDRRRAVIMGTRSFGKGSVQTILPVTNTRAVKLTTALYYTPNGRSIQAEGIVPDIVVERAEVKSVESNRQTKEADLQGSLSGGDPADNQSESESLAELRTSDNQLYEALTLLRGINLLTPDERFGQNEASTPEADDQT
;
A
#
# COMPACT_ATOMS: atom_id res chain seq x y z
N SER A 1 5.20 -8.93 10.64
CA SER A 1 5.73 -9.67 9.46
C SER A 1 7.07 -10.31 9.81
N ALA A 2 7.34 -11.49 9.25
CA ALA A 2 8.58 -12.22 9.50
C ALA A 2 8.93 -13.16 8.33
N SER A 3 10.23 -13.54 8.22
CA SER A 3 10.72 -14.58 7.32
C SER A 3 10.42 -14.30 5.83
N ALA A 4 9.62 -15.12 5.15
CA ALA A 4 9.35 -14.98 3.72
C ALA A 4 8.79 -13.59 3.34
N SER A 5 7.92 -13.00 4.16
CA SER A 5 7.40 -11.66 3.94
C SER A 5 8.49 -10.59 4.00
N GLU A 6 9.52 -10.77 4.84
CA GLU A 6 10.65 -9.86 4.94
C GLU A 6 11.56 -9.95 3.72
N ILE A 7 11.71 -11.16 3.15
CA ILE A 7 12.47 -11.38 1.91
C ILE A 7 11.81 -10.63 0.75
N VAL A 8 10.48 -10.77 0.62
CA VAL A 8 9.71 -10.08 -0.43
C VAL A 8 9.77 -8.56 -0.24
N ALA A 9 9.50 -8.07 0.97
CA ALA A 9 9.53 -6.65 1.27
C ALA A 9 10.92 -6.03 1.01
N GLY A 10 11.99 -6.68 1.47
CA GLY A 10 13.35 -6.22 1.27
C GLY A 10 13.78 -6.22 -0.20
N ALA A 11 13.34 -7.22 -0.98
CA ALA A 11 13.63 -7.27 -2.40
C ALA A 11 12.90 -6.16 -3.17
N LEU A 12 11.64 -5.91 -2.88
CA LEU A 12 10.86 -4.84 -3.50
C LEU A 12 11.39 -3.46 -3.15
N GLN A 13 11.77 -3.25 -1.88
CA GLN A 13 12.37 -2.02 -1.38
C GLN A 13 13.70 -1.72 -2.09
N ASP A 14 14.62 -2.69 -2.11
CA ASP A 14 15.94 -2.53 -2.74
C ASP A 14 15.84 -2.25 -4.24
N ARG A 15 14.84 -2.83 -4.92
CA ARG A 15 14.58 -2.62 -6.34
C ARG A 15 13.70 -1.39 -6.63
N ARG A 16 13.29 -0.64 -5.61
CA ARG A 16 12.38 0.52 -5.72
C ARG A 16 11.10 0.20 -6.49
N ARG A 17 10.56 -1.00 -6.29
CA ARG A 17 9.33 -1.48 -6.95
C ARG A 17 8.11 -1.30 -6.06
N ALA A 18 8.30 -1.08 -4.76
CA ALA A 18 7.25 -0.77 -3.79
C ALA A 18 7.79 0.13 -2.70
N VAL A 19 6.91 0.91 -2.09
CA VAL A 19 7.14 1.64 -0.85
C VAL A 19 6.74 0.73 0.31
N ILE A 20 7.65 0.53 1.27
CA ILE A 20 7.39 -0.27 2.45
C ILE A 20 6.91 0.66 3.57
N MET A 21 5.70 0.39 4.09
CA MET A 21 5.07 1.19 5.13
C MET A 21 4.79 0.37 6.39
N GLY A 22 4.79 1.03 7.52
CA GLY A 22 4.45 0.43 8.81
C GLY A 22 5.55 0.56 9.85
N THR A 23 5.77 -0.47 10.64
CA THR A 23 6.85 -0.53 11.63
C THR A 23 7.92 -1.53 11.22
N ARG A 24 9.10 -1.43 11.82
CA ARG A 24 10.20 -2.37 11.60
C ARG A 24 9.71 -3.81 11.76
N SER A 25 10.10 -4.68 10.85
CA SER A 25 9.71 -6.09 10.86
C SER A 25 10.52 -6.91 11.89
N PHE A 26 10.19 -8.18 12.04
CA PHE A 26 10.73 -9.04 13.11
C PHE A 26 12.22 -9.34 13.00
N GLY A 27 12.75 -9.50 11.79
CA GLY A 27 14.17 -9.80 11.59
C GLY A 27 14.52 -11.28 11.58
N LYS A 28 13.69 -12.13 10.94
CA LYS A 28 14.01 -13.54 10.76
C LYS A 28 14.56 -13.80 9.36
N GLY A 29 15.87 -13.64 9.22
CA GLY A 29 16.60 -13.85 7.96
C GLY A 29 17.38 -15.14 7.87
N SER A 30 17.06 -16.16 8.68
CA SER A 30 17.80 -17.43 8.72
C SER A 30 17.07 -18.57 8.03
N VAL A 31 17.84 -19.39 7.32
CA VAL A 31 17.41 -20.68 6.77
C VAL A 31 17.67 -21.77 7.79
N GLN A 32 16.67 -22.60 8.05
CA GLN A 32 16.79 -23.73 8.97
C GLN A 32 16.59 -25.03 8.20
N THR A 33 17.52 -25.95 8.35
CA THR A 33 17.46 -27.28 7.74
C THR A 33 17.21 -28.33 8.82
N ILE A 34 16.32 -29.26 8.54
CA ILE A 34 16.05 -30.41 9.40
C ILE A 34 16.90 -31.58 8.91
N LEU A 35 17.84 -32.03 9.74
CA LEU A 35 18.72 -33.14 9.47
C LEU A 35 18.24 -34.36 10.25
N PRO A 36 17.77 -35.45 9.59
CA PRO A 36 17.44 -36.68 10.29
C PRO A 36 18.70 -37.30 10.89
N VAL A 37 18.66 -37.66 12.16
CA VAL A 37 19.76 -38.35 12.88
C VAL A 37 19.45 -39.83 13.01
N THR A 38 18.19 -40.15 13.21
CA THR A 38 17.67 -41.55 13.24
C THR A 38 16.32 -41.56 12.58
N ASN A 39 15.72 -42.75 12.42
CA ASN A 39 14.35 -42.91 11.85
C ASN A 39 13.26 -42.17 12.67
N THR A 40 13.55 -41.77 13.90
CA THR A 40 12.58 -41.13 14.81
C THR A 40 13.05 -39.79 15.38
N ARG A 41 14.29 -39.35 15.08
CA ARG A 41 14.89 -38.13 15.63
C ARG A 41 15.56 -37.31 14.55
N ALA A 42 15.37 -36.01 14.61
CA ALA A 42 16.01 -35.04 13.73
C ALA A 42 16.52 -33.84 14.51
N VAL A 43 17.52 -33.17 13.97
CA VAL A 43 18.09 -31.93 14.50
C VAL A 43 17.77 -30.81 13.52
N LYS A 44 17.31 -29.67 14.04
CA LYS A 44 17.03 -28.45 13.28
C LYS A 44 18.17 -27.49 13.48
N LEU A 45 18.90 -27.16 12.43
CA LEU A 45 20.05 -26.30 12.44
C LEU A 45 19.87 -25.11 11.52
N THR A 46 20.43 -23.95 11.89
CA THR A 46 20.57 -22.82 11.00
C THR A 46 21.75 -23.05 10.07
N THR A 47 21.51 -23.06 8.76
CA THR A 47 22.49 -23.42 7.74
C THR A 47 22.87 -22.27 6.83
N ALA A 48 22.03 -21.23 6.74
CA ALA A 48 22.28 -20.07 5.87
C ALA A 48 21.55 -18.83 6.38
N LEU A 49 21.92 -17.66 5.84
CA LEU A 49 21.24 -16.40 6.05
C LEU A 49 20.72 -15.85 4.71
N TYR A 50 19.60 -15.17 4.76
CA TYR A 50 19.09 -14.40 3.64
C TYR A 50 19.64 -12.99 3.65
N TYR A 51 19.96 -12.51 2.47
CA TYR A 51 20.33 -11.13 2.21
C TYR A 51 19.39 -10.53 1.18
N THR A 52 19.13 -9.24 1.28
CA THR A 52 18.40 -8.51 0.25
C THR A 52 19.26 -8.38 -1.02
N PRO A 53 18.69 -8.01 -2.19
CA PRO A 53 19.45 -7.83 -3.43
C PRO A 53 20.65 -6.86 -3.31
N ASN A 54 20.59 -5.89 -2.40
CA ASN A 54 21.69 -4.96 -2.12
C ASN A 54 22.66 -5.48 -1.04
N GLY A 55 22.52 -6.73 -0.60
CA GLY A 55 23.43 -7.37 0.36
C GLY A 55 23.15 -7.02 1.83
N ARG A 56 22.01 -6.41 2.16
CA ARG A 56 21.63 -6.14 3.56
C ARG A 56 21.18 -7.43 4.24
N SER A 57 21.65 -7.66 5.47
CA SER A 57 21.16 -8.77 6.30
C SER A 57 19.77 -8.44 6.85
N ILE A 58 18.88 -9.44 6.81
CA ILE A 58 17.57 -9.36 7.46
C ILE A 58 17.65 -9.86 8.90
N GLN A 59 18.62 -10.74 9.18
CA GLN A 59 18.73 -11.41 10.48
C GLN A 59 19.00 -10.42 11.62
N ALA A 60 18.14 -10.44 12.62
CA ALA A 60 18.12 -9.58 13.81
C ALA A 60 17.85 -8.09 13.53
N GLU A 61 17.92 -7.64 12.27
CA GLU A 61 17.70 -6.24 11.90
C GLU A 61 16.27 -5.99 11.42
N GLY A 62 15.70 -6.96 10.68
CA GLY A 62 14.41 -6.78 10.02
C GLY A 62 14.47 -5.79 8.86
N ILE A 63 13.30 -5.53 8.27
CA ILE A 63 13.14 -4.50 7.26
C ILE A 63 12.67 -3.21 7.94
N VAL A 64 13.42 -2.14 7.72
CA VAL A 64 13.04 -0.79 8.14
C VAL A 64 12.12 -0.23 7.06
N PRO A 65 10.91 0.22 7.41
CA PRO A 65 10.00 0.78 6.42
C PRO A 65 10.53 2.12 5.88
N ASP A 66 10.16 2.44 4.64
CA ASP A 66 10.42 3.74 4.01
C ASP A 66 9.56 4.83 4.65
N ILE A 67 8.33 4.47 5.04
CA ILE A 67 7.40 5.34 5.74
C ILE A 67 6.96 4.65 7.03
N VAL A 68 7.31 5.26 8.15
CA VAL A 68 6.93 4.74 9.47
C VAL A 68 5.47 5.09 9.76
N VAL A 69 4.65 4.08 9.97
CA VAL A 69 3.25 4.21 10.40
C VAL A 69 3.05 3.31 11.62
N GLU A 70 2.91 3.90 12.77
CA GLU A 70 2.65 3.15 14.00
C GLU A 70 1.19 2.69 14.07
N ARG A 71 0.96 1.58 14.77
CA ARG A 71 -0.43 1.17 15.07
C ARG A 71 -1.03 2.15 16.06
N ALA A 72 -2.18 2.71 15.70
CA ALA A 72 -2.92 3.63 16.55
C ALA A 72 -4.41 3.28 16.55
N GLU A 73 -5.06 3.49 17.69
CA GLU A 73 -6.50 3.56 17.73
C GLU A 73 -6.94 4.95 17.29
N VAL A 74 -7.59 5.03 16.15
CA VAL A 74 -8.15 6.26 15.64
C VAL A 74 -9.59 6.39 16.12
N LYS A 75 -9.86 7.37 16.96
CA LYS A 75 -11.23 7.71 17.38
C LYS A 75 -11.75 8.83 16.49
N SER A 76 -12.90 8.60 15.86
CA SER A 76 -13.61 9.66 15.17
C SER A 76 -14.06 10.71 16.18
N VAL A 77 -13.59 11.94 16.02
CA VAL A 77 -14.15 13.07 16.74
C VAL A 77 -15.41 13.48 15.99
N GLU A 78 -16.56 13.42 16.65
CA GLU A 78 -17.78 13.99 16.08
C GLU A 78 -17.51 15.45 15.75
N SER A 79 -17.35 15.71 14.47
CA SER A 79 -17.23 17.09 13.98
C SER A 79 -18.55 17.77 14.26
N ASN A 80 -18.53 18.70 15.23
CA ASN A 80 -19.63 19.63 15.41
C ASN A 80 -19.99 20.17 14.02
N ARG A 81 -21.21 19.97 13.57
CA ARG A 81 -21.70 20.28 12.22
C ARG A 81 -21.16 21.66 11.79
N GLN A 82 -20.12 21.67 11.00
CA GLN A 82 -19.72 22.89 10.31
C GLN A 82 -20.86 23.23 9.34
N THR A 83 -21.48 24.37 9.56
CA THR A 83 -22.51 24.89 8.64
C THR A 83 -21.90 24.98 7.25
N LYS A 84 -22.39 24.18 6.33
CA LYS A 84 -21.97 24.22 4.94
C LYS A 84 -22.78 25.27 4.21
N GLU A 85 -22.28 25.77 3.08
CA GLU A 85 -23.03 26.69 2.22
C GLU A 85 -24.39 26.13 1.82
N ALA A 86 -24.48 24.81 1.62
CA ALA A 86 -25.72 24.11 1.33
C ALA A 86 -26.79 24.19 2.46
N ASP A 87 -26.34 24.49 3.68
CA ASP A 87 -27.22 24.67 4.85
C ASP A 87 -27.73 26.11 4.99
N LEU A 88 -27.26 27.04 4.13
CA LEU A 88 -27.65 28.45 4.15
C LEU A 88 -28.92 28.66 3.31
N GLN A 89 -29.80 29.54 3.78
CA GLN A 89 -30.98 29.94 3.00
C GLN A 89 -30.53 30.67 1.72
N GLY A 90 -30.89 30.10 0.57
CA GLY A 90 -30.55 30.66 -0.75
C GLY A 90 -29.34 30.02 -1.42
N SER A 91 -28.81 28.91 -0.89
CA SER A 91 -27.73 28.16 -1.55
C SER A 91 -28.22 27.60 -2.91
N LEU A 92 -27.34 27.69 -3.92
CA LEU A 92 -27.59 27.09 -5.24
C LEU A 92 -27.31 25.59 -5.14
N SER A 93 -28.31 24.76 -5.51
CA SER A 93 -28.18 23.32 -5.53
C SER A 93 -27.20 22.89 -6.64
N GLY A 94 -25.99 22.53 -6.26
CA GLY A 94 -25.04 21.88 -7.15
C GLY A 94 -25.14 20.37 -6.95
N GLY A 95 -25.42 19.66 -8.04
CA GLY A 95 -25.41 18.23 -8.29
C GLY A 95 -25.38 17.21 -7.15
N ASP A 96 -26.08 16.12 -7.34
CA ASP A 96 -26.27 15.00 -6.43
C ASP A 96 -24.96 14.38 -5.89
N PRO A 97 -24.79 14.25 -4.57
CA PRO A 97 -23.63 13.58 -3.94
C PRO A 97 -23.87 12.11 -3.62
N ALA A 98 -24.73 11.41 -4.37
CA ALA A 98 -25.22 10.08 -3.96
C ALA A 98 -24.21 8.93 -4.09
N ASP A 99 -23.10 9.08 -4.85
CA ASP A 99 -22.19 7.94 -5.16
C ASP A 99 -21.00 7.80 -4.20
N ASN A 100 -20.76 8.76 -3.32
CA ASN A 100 -19.57 8.77 -2.45
C ASN A 100 -19.80 8.30 -0.99
N GLN A 101 -21.04 7.96 -0.61
CA GLN A 101 -21.33 7.66 0.81
C GLN A 101 -20.87 6.26 1.22
N SER A 102 -21.05 5.24 0.39
CA SER A 102 -20.67 3.86 0.72
C SER A 102 -19.15 3.66 0.78
N GLU A 103 -18.39 4.32 -0.09
CA GLU A 103 -16.93 4.30 -0.03
C GLU A 103 -16.38 5.04 1.20
N SER A 104 -17.00 6.15 1.59
CA SER A 104 -16.56 6.92 2.74
C SER A 104 -16.80 6.18 4.06
N GLU A 105 -17.90 5.42 4.17
CA GLU A 105 -18.20 4.60 5.34
C GLU A 105 -17.22 3.42 5.49
N SER A 106 -16.93 2.71 4.40
CA SER A 106 -15.98 1.60 4.42
C SER A 106 -14.55 2.04 4.75
N LEU A 107 -14.14 3.22 4.30
CA LEU A 107 -12.84 3.81 4.65
C LEU A 107 -12.78 4.31 6.09
N ALA A 108 -13.87 4.84 6.63
CA ALA A 108 -13.95 5.24 8.03
C ALA A 108 -13.87 4.03 8.96
N GLU A 109 -14.50 2.91 8.61
CA GLU A 109 -14.39 1.65 9.33
C GLU A 109 -12.98 1.07 9.27
N LEU A 110 -12.35 1.09 8.09
CA LEU A 110 -10.97 0.65 7.92
C LEU A 110 -10.01 1.49 8.76
N ARG A 111 -10.19 2.81 8.80
CA ARG A 111 -9.37 3.72 9.60
C ARG A 111 -9.38 3.39 11.09
N THR A 112 -10.50 2.92 11.61
CA THR A 112 -10.64 2.54 13.02
C THR A 112 -10.14 1.12 13.30
N SER A 113 -10.26 0.20 12.35
CA SER A 113 -9.86 -1.21 12.51
C SER A 113 -8.39 -1.45 12.18
N ASP A 114 -7.87 -0.85 11.10
CA ASP A 114 -6.48 -0.96 10.65
C ASP A 114 -5.98 0.38 10.05
N ASN A 115 -5.45 1.24 10.92
CA ASN A 115 -4.90 2.52 10.49
C ASN A 115 -3.72 2.38 9.53
N GLN A 116 -2.92 1.33 9.62
CA GLN A 116 -1.76 1.13 8.74
C GLN A 116 -2.22 0.83 7.31
N LEU A 117 -3.23 -0.01 7.15
CA LEU A 117 -3.82 -0.29 5.84
C LEU A 117 -4.53 0.94 5.27
N TYR A 118 -5.25 1.69 6.10
CA TYR A 118 -5.88 2.95 5.69
C TYR A 118 -4.86 3.96 5.14
N GLU A 119 -3.76 4.19 5.84
CA GLU A 119 -2.69 5.10 5.39
C GLU A 119 -2.04 4.62 4.09
N ALA A 120 -1.82 3.31 3.94
CA ALA A 120 -1.27 2.74 2.71
C ALA A 120 -2.20 2.95 1.50
N LEU A 121 -3.51 2.73 1.68
CA LEU A 121 -4.50 2.98 0.63
C LEU A 121 -4.61 4.47 0.29
N THR A 122 -4.53 5.34 1.28
CA THR A 122 -4.56 6.79 1.08
C THR A 122 -3.35 7.25 0.27
N LEU A 123 -2.16 6.73 0.56
CA LEU A 123 -0.95 7.01 -0.22
C LEU A 123 -1.09 6.52 -1.66
N LEU A 124 -1.56 5.29 -1.87
CA LEU A 124 -1.78 4.73 -3.21
C LEU A 124 -2.77 5.55 -4.03
N ARG A 125 -3.88 5.99 -3.42
CA ARG A 125 -4.84 6.89 -4.07
C ARG A 125 -4.18 8.21 -4.46
N GLY A 126 -3.39 8.81 -3.57
CA GLY A 126 -2.66 10.06 -3.85
C GLY A 126 -1.69 9.90 -5.02
N ILE A 127 -0.91 8.82 -5.06
CA ILE A 127 0.00 8.54 -6.17
C ILE A 127 -0.76 8.35 -7.48
N ASN A 128 -1.88 7.61 -7.45
CA ASN A 128 -2.68 7.36 -8.65
C ASN A 128 -3.31 8.64 -9.21
N LEU A 129 -3.70 9.59 -8.35
CA LEU A 129 -4.21 10.90 -8.79
C LEU A 129 -3.14 11.77 -9.45
N LEU A 130 -1.89 11.61 -9.08
CA LEU A 130 -0.76 12.38 -9.62
C LEU A 130 -0.13 11.74 -10.85
N THR A 131 -0.41 10.45 -11.10
CA THR A 131 0.10 9.76 -12.29
C THR A 131 -0.82 10.07 -13.46
N PRO A 132 -0.33 10.73 -14.53
CA PRO A 132 -1.15 10.99 -15.73
C PRO A 132 -1.65 9.66 -16.31
N ASP A 133 -2.94 9.57 -16.54
CA ASP A 133 -3.53 8.39 -17.17
C ASP A 133 -3.14 8.39 -18.66
N GLU A 134 -2.13 7.60 -19.03
CA GLU A 134 -1.68 7.43 -20.43
C GLU A 134 -2.79 6.90 -21.36
N ARG A 135 -3.94 6.54 -20.81
CA ARG A 135 -5.09 6.01 -21.58
C ARG A 135 -5.87 7.08 -22.34
N PHE A 136 -5.72 8.36 -22.00
CA PHE A 136 -6.40 9.45 -22.69
C PHE A 136 -5.63 10.04 -23.87
N GLY A 137 -4.36 9.66 -24.08
CA GLY A 137 -3.50 10.20 -25.15
C GLY A 137 -3.59 9.50 -26.51
N GLN A 138 -4.36 8.42 -26.69
CA GLN A 138 -4.35 7.63 -27.92
C GLN A 138 -5.53 7.86 -28.86
N ASN A 139 -6.41 8.83 -28.62
CA ASN A 139 -7.61 9.03 -29.44
C ASN A 139 -7.58 10.25 -30.38
N GLU A 140 -6.45 10.93 -30.54
CA GLU A 140 -6.35 12.09 -31.45
C GLU A 140 -5.43 11.89 -32.66
N ALA A 141 -5.28 10.68 -33.19
CA ALA A 141 -4.49 10.45 -34.39
C ALA A 141 -5.22 9.52 -35.39
N SER A 142 -6.43 9.88 -35.81
CA SER A 142 -7.04 9.35 -37.03
C SER A 142 -7.85 10.42 -37.72
N THR A 143 -7.16 11.38 -38.33
CA THR A 143 -7.72 12.21 -39.36
C THR A 143 -7.71 11.37 -40.65
N PRO A 144 -8.85 11.09 -41.32
CA PRO A 144 -8.82 10.43 -42.62
C PRO A 144 -8.26 11.41 -43.66
N GLU A 145 -7.17 11.00 -44.32
CA GLU A 145 -6.71 11.61 -45.55
C GLU A 145 -7.85 11.62 -46.57
N ALA A 146 -8.25 12.80 -46.99
CA ALA A 146 -9.16 13.00 -48.08
C ALA A 146 -8.45 12.61 -49.38
N ASP A 147 -8.96 11.58 -50.02
CA ASP A 147 -8.62 11.12 -51.36
C ASP A 147 -9.05 12.22 -52.35
N ASP A 148 -8.12 12.96 -52.93
CA ASP A 148 -8.34 13.87 -54.03
C ASP A 148 -7.95 13.16 -55.34
N GLN A 149 -8.93 12.57 -56.01
CA GLN A 149 -8.84 12.11 -57.37
C GLN A 149 -9.57 13.08 -58.28
N THR A 150 -8.84 13.90 -59.01
CA THR A 150 -9.14 14.33 -60.39
C THR A 150 -7.88 14.64 -61.15
#